data_29e062db96ab433aea7a755e29e249d9
#
_entry.id   29e062db96ab433aea7a755e29e249d9
#
_cell.length_a   1.000
_cell.length_b   1.000
_cell.length_c   1.000
_cell.angle_alpha   90.00
_cell.angle_beta   90.00
_cell.angle_gamma   90.00
#
_symmetry.space_group_name_H-M   'P 1'
#
loop_
_entity.id
_entity.type
_entity.pdbx_description
1 polymer ?
#
loop_
_entity_poly.entity_id
_entity_poly.type
_entity_poly.pdbx_seq_one_letter_code
_entity_poly.pdbx_strand_id
1 'polypeptide(L)'
;MLFAPEHDLSRLEASLRGAQVVTPKLMFDVMTQASARFAAVSRAAQAKVIRLVEAGAWTDAALALLELELPRWKVRRLVREDGEWLCTLSKQPQLPLDLDDVAEATHETLPLAILIAMLDARRAASTSPTGSTVVPRVSPSAGYAVNCENFS
;
A
#
# COMPACT_ATOMS: atom_id res chain seq x y z
N MET A 1 17.42 -14.07 -12.18
CA MET A 1 17.40 -13.69 -11.77
C MET A 1 16.87 -13.50 -10.74
N LEU A 2 16.94 -13.42 -10.14
CA LEU A 2 16.47 -13.37 -9.23
C LEU A 2 16.75 -12.38 -8.51
N PHE A 3 16.38 -11.40 -8.50
CA PHE A 3 16.60 -10.37 -7.80
C PHE A 3 15.89 -10.33 -6.71
N ALA A 4 16.15 -9.84 -5.60
CA ALA A 4 15.40 -9.58 -4.47
C ALA A 4 14.54 -8.47 -4.77
N PRO A 5 13.31 -8.66 -4.98
CA PRO A 5 12.39 -7.57 -5.23
C PRO A 5 12.36 -6.58 -4.08
N GLU A 6 12.58 -7.07 -2.86
CA GLU A 6 12.59 -6.17 -1.73
C GLU A 6 13.72 -5.19 -1.78
N HIS A 7 14.85 -5.63 -2.29
CA HIS A 7 15.99 -4.76 -2.42
C HIS A 7 15.70 -3.64 -3.41
N ASP A 8 15.05 -3.99 -4.51
CA ASP A 8 14.71 -3.01 -5.52
C ASP A 8 13.69 -2.01 -4.99
N LEU A 9 12.72 -2.50 -4.22
CA LEU A 9 11.72 -1.62 -3.64
C LEU A 9 12.33 -0.67 -2.61
N SER A 10 13.31 -1.14 -1.85
CA SER A 10 13.97 -0.28 -0.88
C SER A 10 14.75 0.83 -1.56
N ARG A 11 15.38 0.50 -2.68
CA ARG A 11 16.12 1.50 -3.43
C ARG A 11 15.16 2.52 -4.04
N LEU A 12 14.04 2.04 -4.58
CA LEU A 12 13.05 2.93 -5.14
C LEU A 12 12.46 3.84 -4.06
N GLU A 13 12.19 3.29 -2.90
CA GLU A 13 11.66 4.08 -1.80
C GLU A 13 12.64 5.17 -1.40
N ALA A 14 13.93 4.85 -1.34
CA ALA A 14 14.95 5.85 -1.01
C ALA A 14 14.96 6.96 -2.05
N SER A 15 14.78 6.62 -3.31
CA SER A 15 14.71 7.62 -4.37
C SER A 15 13.49 8.52 -4.19
N LEU A 16 12.35 7.94 -3.83
CA LEU A 16 11.13 8.73 -3.63
C LEU A 16 11.27 9.64 -2.41
N ARG A 17 11.87 9.14 -1.34
CA ARG A 17 12.00 9.95 -0.13
C ARG A 17 12.99 11.10 -0.33
N GLY A 18 14.00 10.89 -1.15
CA GLY A 18 14.97 11.95 -1.42
C GLY A 18 14.56 12.92 -2.50
N ALA A 19 13.52 12.63 -3.24
CA ALA A 19 13.08 13.51 -4.32
C ALA A 19 12.31 14.70 -3.75
N GLN A 20 12.49 15.86 -4.33
CA GLN A 20 11.76 17.02 -3.89
C GLN A 20 10.61 17.32 -4.84
N VAL A 21 10.68 16.83 -6.05
CA VAL A 21 9.62 17.00 -7.03
C VAL A 21 9.43 15.71 -7.78
N VAL A 22 8.26 15.51 -8.33
CA VAL A 22 7.99 14.36 -9.15
C VAL A 22 8.44 14.65 -10.56
N THR A 23 9.07 13.69 -11.19
CA THR A 23 9.47 13.81 -12.58
C THR A 23 8.87 12.64 -13.34
N PRO A 24 8.74 12.75 -14.66
CA PRO A 24 8.26 11.60 -15.44
C PRO A 24 9.12 10.37 -15.26
N LYS A 25 10.44 10.55 -15.15
CA LYS A 25 11.33 9.42 -14.96
C LYS A 25 11.02 8.70 -13.65
N LEU A 26 10.81 9.46 -12.60
CA LEU A 26 10.50 8.88 -11.30
C LEU A 26 9.20 8.09 -11.35
N MET A 27 8.18 8.64 -12.01
CA MET A 27 6.91 7.95 -12.16
C MET A 27 7.09 6.65 -12.97
N PHE A 28 7.86 6.69 -14.05
CA PHE A 28 8.08 5.50 -14.84
C PHE A 28 8.89 4.46 -14.05
N ASP A 29 9.80 4.90 -13.20
CA ASP A 29 10.53 3.97 -12.34
C ASP A 29 9.57 3.25 -11.40
N VAL A 30 8.62 3.98 -10.83
CA VAL A 30 7.61 3.36 -9.97
C VAL A 30 6.78 2.36 -10.78
N MET A 31 6.36 2.76 -11.96
CA MET A 31 5.51 1.92 -12.79
C MET A 31 6.22 0.63 -13.22
N THR A 32 7.51 0.69 -13.45
CA THR A 32 8.24 -0.48 -13.93
C THR A 32 8.77 -1.34 -12.80
N GLN A 33 9.12 -0.75 -11.68
CA GLN A 33 9.76 -1.50 -10.60
C GLN A 33 8.78 -1.94 -9.50
N ALA A 34 7.72 -1.20 -9.31
CA ALA A 34 6.83 -1.46 -8.19
C ALA A 34 5.41 -1.81 -8.60
N SER A 35 5.12 -1.83 -9.87
CA SER A 35 3.74 -1.99 -10.31
C SER A 35 3.57 -3.19 -11.21
N ALA A 36 3.70 -4.37 -10.63
CA ALA A 36 3.54 -5.59 -11.40
C ALA A 36 2.17 -5.68 -12.04
N ARG A 37 1.15 -5.20 -11.35
CA ARG A 37 -0.20 -5.26 -11.89
C ARG A 37 -0.41 -4.26 -13.03
N PHE A 38 0.37 -3.18 -13.04
CA PHE A 38 0.26 -2.20 -14.11
C PHE A 38 0.54 -2.87 -15.46
N ALA A 39 1.55 -3.72 -15.51
CA ALA A 39 1.89 -4.38 -16.75
C ALA A 39 0.83 -5.41 -17.16
N ALA A 40 0.03 -5.87 -16.21
CA ALA A 40 -0.96 -6.91 -16.47
C ALA A 40 -2.35 -6.39 -16.78
N VAL A 41 -2.59 -5.10 -16.59
CA VAL A 41 -3.93 -4.55 -16.84
C VAL A 41 -4.09 -4.15 -18.30
N SER A 42 -5.29 -3.79 -18.67
CA SER A 42 -5.60 -3.45 -20.05
C SER A 42 -4.85 -2.21 -20.50
N ARG A 43 -4.70 -2.08 -21.81
CA ARG A 43 -4.08 -0.91 -22.37
C ARG A 43 -4.82 0.37 -22.04
N ALA A 44 -6.15 0.29 -21.93
CA ALA A 44 -6.93 1.48 -21.60
C ALA A 44 -6.57 1.98 -20.19
N ALA A 45 -6.42 1.05 -19.24
CA ALA A 45 -6.04 1.43 -17.87
C ALA A 45 -4.62 1.99 -17.83
N GLN A 46 -3.70 1.36 -18.57
CA GLN A 46 -2.34 1.88 -18.66
C GLN A 46 -2.31 3.25 -19.28
N ALA A 47 -3.08 3.45 -20.36
CA ALA A 47 -3.12 4.72 -21.06
C ALA A 47 -3.62 5.84 -20.16
N LYS A 48 -4.56 5.53 -19.27
CA LYS A 48 -5.07 6.53 -18.35
C LYS A 48 -3.96 7.05 -17.44
N VAL A 49 -3.18 6.15 -16.86
CA VAL A 49 -2.09 6.54 -15.99
C VAL A 49 -1.03 7.33 -16.77
N ILE A 50 -0.67 6.83 -17.94
CA ILE A 50 0.33 7.48 -18.77
C ILE A 50 -0.09 8.89 -19.15
N ARG A 51 -1.35 9.08 -19.51
CA ARG A 51 -1.85 10.41 -19.84
C ARG A 51 -1.76 11.35 -18.65
N LEU A 52 -2.04 10.86 -17.45
CA LEU A 52 -1.94 11.69 -16.26
C LEU A 52 -0.47 12.08 -16.01
N VAL A 53 0.44 11.15 -16.21
CA VAL A 53 1.87 11.43 -16.06
C VAL A 53 2.30 12.48 -17.10
N GLU A 54 1.87 12.32 -18.34
CA GLU A 54 2.26 13.24 -19.40
C GLU A 54 1.68 14.63 -19.18
N ALA A 55 0.53 14.71 -18.54
CA ALA A 55 -0.09 15.98 -18.24
C ALA A 55 0.49 16.63 -16.98
N GLY A 56 1.40 15.96 -16.30
CA GLY A 56 1.94 16.48 -15.05
C GLY A 56 0.97 16.43 -13.89
N ALA A 57 -0.09 15.63 -14.02
CA ALA A 57 -1.07 15.48 -12.96
C ALA A 57 -0.60 14.41 -11.99
N TRP A 58 0.43 14.76 -11.23
CA TRP A 58 1.16 13.78 -10.42
C TRP A 58 0.32 13.13 -9.34
N THR A 59 -0.51 13.90 -8.67
CA THR A 59 -1.35 13.35 -7.61
C THR A 59 -2.39 12.41 -8.18
N ASP A 60 -3.02 12.80 -9.29
CA ASP A 60 -4.01 11.95 -9.93
C ASP A 60 -3.36 10.68 -10.48
N ALA A 61 -2.14 10.81 -11.01
CA ALA A 61 -1.42 9.65 -11.51
C ALA A 61 -1.08 8.69 -10.37
N ALA A 62 -0.66 9.23 -9.23
CA ALA A 62 -0.33 8.39 -8.06
C ALA A 62 -1.58 7.68 -7.56
N LEU A 63 -2.70 8.37 -7.49
CA LEU A 63 -3.95 7.75 -7.04
C LEU A 63 -4.44 6.69 -8.03
N ALA A 64 -4.33 6.97 -9.32
CA ALA A 64 -4.73 6.00 -10.33
C ALA A 64 -3.85 4.75 -10.25
N LEU A 65 -2.56 4.93 -10.04
CA LEU A 65 -1.65 3.80 -9.92
C LEU A 65 -1.96 2.99 -8.67
N LEU A 66 -2.27 3.68 -7.57
CA LEU A 66 -2.66 3.00 -6.33
C LEU A 66 -3.90 2.12 -6.57
N GLU A 67 -4.89 2.63 -7.25
CA GLU A 67 -6.09 1.86 -7.53
C GLU A 67 -5.80 0.62 -8.36
N LEU A 68 -4.89 0.75 -9.33
CA LEU A 68 -4.54 -0.39 -10.16
C LEU A 68 -3.72 -1.42 -9.40
N GLU A 69 -2.77 -0.95 -8.61
CA GLU A 69 -1.85 -1.86 -7.97
C GLU A 69 -2.40 -2.50 -6.72
N LEU A 70 -3.14 -1.74 -5.94
CA LEU A 70 -3.67 -2.21 -4.67
C LEU A 70 -5.15 -1.87 -4.56
N PRO A 71 -6.00 -2.54 -5.35
CA PRO A 71 -7.43 -2.18 -5.40
C PRO A 71 -8.17 -2.33 -4.07
N ARG A 72 -7.62 -3.12 -3.15
CA ARG A 72 -8.26 -3.28 -1.85
C ARG A 72 -7.87 -2.21 -0.85
N TRP A 73 -6.83 -1.44 -1.15
CA TRP A 73 -6.38 -0.39 -0.25
C TRP A 73 -7.01 0.92 -0.65
N LYS A 74 -7.41 1.70 0.33
CA LYS A 74 -8.05 3.00 0.10
C LYS A 74 -7.32 4.06 0.89
N VAL A 75 -7.39 5.29 0.42
CA VAL A 75 -6.84 6.40 1.18
C VAL A 75 -7.77 6.63 2.35
N ARG A 76 -7.26 6.45 3.54
CA ARG A 76 -8.04 6.66 4.75
C ARG A 76 -7.88 8.08 5.27
N ARG A 77 -6.70 8.64 5.13
CA ARG A 77 -6.42 9.95 5.65
C ARG A 77 -5.38 10.62 4.79
N LEU A 78 -5.57 11.88 4.52
CA LEU A 78 -4.63 12.65 3.74
C LEU A 78 -4.65 14.06 4.31
N VAL A 79 -3.65 14.40 5.10
CA VAL A 79 -3.61 15.69 5.76
C VAL A 79 -2.24 16.30 5.63
N ARG A 80 -2.18 17.60 5.77
CA ARG A 80 -0.91 18.32 5.76
C ARG A 80 -0.65 18.86 7.15
N GLU A 81 0.49 18.49 7.71
CA GLU A 81 0.88 18.96 9.04
C GLU A 81 2.35 19.27 9.03
N ASP A 82 2.72 20.37 9.62
CA ASP A 82 4.13 20.76 9.77
C ASP A 82 4.89 20.76 8.44
N GLY A 83 4.21 21.15 7.39
CA GLY A 83 4.87 21.26 6.09
C GLY A 83 4.96 19.97 5.30
N GLU A 84 4.48 18.87 5.86
CA GLU A 84 4.50 17.58 5.16
C GLU A 84 3.11 17.01 5.01
N TRP A 85 2.94 16.20 3.99
CA TRP A 85 1.68 15.49 3.79
C TRP A 85 1.79 14.12 4.42
N LEU A 86 0.77 13.75 5.20
CA LEU A 86 0.65 12.41 5.75
C LEU A 86 -0.41 11.69 4.93
N CYS A 87 -0.03 10.55 4.37
CA CYS A 87 -0.97 9.71 3.63
C CYS A 87 -1.10 8.40 4.39
N THR A 88 -2.32 8.04 4.77
CA THR A 88 -2.60 6.78 5.43
C THR A 88 -3.49 5.96 4.51
N LEU A 89 -3.05 4.76 4.19
CA LEU A 89 -3.81 3.81 3.39
C LEU A 89 -4.32 2.70 4.29
N SER A 90 -5.44 2.14 3.95
CA SER A 90 -6.11 1.17 4.80
C SER A 90 -6.89 0.18 3.95
N LYS A 91 -6.94 -1.06 4.38
CA LYS A 91 -7.75 -2.06 3.71
C LYS A 91 -9.19 -2.00 4.20
N GLN A 92 -9.40 -1.63 5.44
CA GLN A 92 -10.72 -1.63 6.04
C GLN A 92 -10.95 -0.34 6.81
N PRO A 93 -11.14 0.76 6.09
CA PRO A 93 -11.24 2.07 6.73
C PRO A 93 -12.42 2.21 7.70
N GLN A 94 -13.37 1.28 7.64
CA GLN A 94 -14.49 1.31 8.57
C GLN A 94 -14.13 0.75 9.94
N LEU A 95 -12.97 0.10 10.09
CA LEU A 95 -12.57 -0.46 11.36
C LEU A 95 -11.73 0.53 12.15
N PRO A 96 -11.62 0.37 13.46
CA PRO A 96 -10.66 1.16 14.24
C PRO A 96 -9.25 0.89 13.75
N LEU A 97 -8.36 1.84 13.96
CA LEU A 97 -6.99 1.73 13.44
C LEU A 97 -6.26 0.50 13.94
N ASP A 98 -6.50 0.10 15.17
CA ASP A 98 -5.78 -1.04 15.73
C ASP A 98 -6.32 -2.38 15.21
N LEU A 99 -7.41 -2.38 14.48
CA LEU A 99 -7.96 -3.59 13.89
C LEU A 99 -7.84 -3.61 12.38
N ASP A 100 -7.18 -2.60 11.80
CA ASP A 100 -7.10 -2.43 10.37
C ASP A 100 -5.66 -2.56 9.92
N ASP A 101 -5.45 -3.03 8.71
CA ASP A 101 -4.12 -3.02 8.11
C ASP A 101 -3.90 -1.63 7.56
N VAL A 102 -2.87 -0.97 8.05
CA VAL A 102 -2.62 0.42 7.71
C VAL A 102 -1.20 0.59 7.22
N ALA A 103 -1.01 1.44 6.24
CA ALA A 103 0.31 1.85 5.76
C ALA A 103 0.33 3.37 5.72
N GLU A 104 1.42 3.96 6.15
CA GLU A 104 1.54 5.40 6.23
C GLU A 104 2.83 5.91 5.68
N ALA A 105 2.81 7.12 5.16
CA ALA A 105 4.03 7.79 4.75
C ALA A 105 3.84 9.29 4.83
N THR A 106 4.93 10.01 5.05
CA THR A 106 4.92 11.45 5.03
C THR A 106 5.91 11.96 4.01
N HIS A 107 5.62 13.08 3.40
CA HIS A 107 6.52 13.73 2.46
C HIS A 107 6.04 15.15 2.21
N GLU A 108 6.96 16.04 1.89
CA GLU A 108 6.59 17.42 1.58
C GLU A 108 5.76 17.50 0.31
N THR A 109 5.91 16.55 -0.59
CA THR A 109 5.21 16.53 -1.86
C THR A 109 4.11 15.48 -1.82
N LEU A 110 2.88 15.89 -2.03
CA LEU A 110 1.73 15.00 -1.89
C LEU A 110 1.80 13.72 -2.73
N PRO A 111 2.07 13.78 -4.03
CA PRO A 111 2.12 12.53 -4.79
C PRO A 111 3.21 11.60 -4.30
N LEU A 112 4.31 12.13 -3.79
CA LEU A 112 5.36 11.27 -3.26
C LEU A 112 4.94 10.60 -1.96
N ALA A 113 4.18 11.30 -1.12
CA ALA A 113 3.63 10.68 0.09
C ALA A 113 2.72 9.51 -0.29
N ILE A 114 1.91 9.67 -1.32
CA ILE A 114 1.00 8.61 -1.78
C ILE A 114 1.80 7.41 -2.30
N LEU A 115 2.81 7.67 -3.12
CA LEU A 115 3.60 6.59 -3.70
C LEU A 115 4.40 5.83 -2.64
N ILE A 116 4.96 6.54 -1.66
CA ILE A 116 5.71 5.89 -0.59
C ILE A 116 4.76 5.04 0.26
N ALA A 117 3.57 5.56 0.57
CA ALA A 117 2.58 4.80 1.31
C ALA A 117 2.16 3.55 0.53
N MET A 118 2.06 3.66 -0.80
CA MET A 118 1.74 2.53 -1.64
C MET A 118 2.81 1.44 -1.53
N LEU A 119 4.09 1.82 -1.54
CA LEU A 119 5.16 0.85 -1.38
C LEU A 119 5.13 0.20 -0.01
N ASP A 120 4.82 0.98 1.01
CA ASP A 120 4.70 0.45 2.36
C ASP A 120 3.55 -0.56 2.46
N ALA A 121 2.42 -0.24 1.86
CA ALA A 121 1.28 -1.15 1.82
C ALA A 121 1.62 -2.43 1.07
N ARG A 122 2.37 -2.31 0.01
CA ARG A 122 2.77 -3.46 -0.79
C ARG A 122 3.69 -4.37 -0.01
N ARG A 123 4.61 -3.80 0.78
CA ARG A 123 5.46 -4.61 1.63
C ARG A 123 4.65 -5.32 2.70
N ALA A 124 3.70 -4.63 3.31
CA ALA A 124 2.86 -5.22 4.32
C ALA A 124 2.07 -6.40 3.75
N ALA A 125 1.57 -6.24 2.53
CA ALA A 125 0.84 -7.31 1.89
C ALA A 125 1.74 -8.52 1.60
N SER A 126 2.99 -8.28 1.26
CA SER A 126 3.91 -9.36 0.97
C SER A 126 4.35 -10.13 2.20
N THR A 127 4.42 -9.44 3.33
CA THR A 127 4.90 -10.07 4.54
C THR A 127 3.78 -10.67 5.38
N SER A 128 2.56 -10.49 4.97
CA SER A 128 1.47 -11.05 5.72
C SER A 128 1.58 -12.53 5.64
N PRO A 129 1.76 -13.16 6.71
CA PRO A 129 1.96 -14.56 6.72
C PRO A 129 0.70 -15.17 6.52
N THR A 130 0.60 -15.89 5.60
CA THR A 130 -0.52 -16.46 5.41
C THR A 130 -0.83 -17.23 6.47
N GLY A 131 -0.15 -17.72 7.02
CA GLY A 131 -0.50 -18.55 7.94
C GLY A 131 -1.04 -18.27 9.01
N SER A 132 -0.72 -17.61 9.30
CA SER A 132 -1.19 -17.16 10.37
C SER A 132 -2.13 -17.81 10.86
N THR A 133 -2.55 -18.24 10.33
CA THR A 133 -3.55 -18.74 10.70
C THR A 133 -3.51 -19.39 11.79
N VAL A 134 -2.99 -19.67 12.01
CA VAL A 134 -2.89 -20.33 12.98
C VAL A 134 -3.43 -20.07 14.03
N VAL A 135 -3.90 -19.84 14.19
CA VAL A 135 -4.41 -19.47 15.09
C VAL A 135 -4.68 -20.22 15.96
N PRO A 136 -4.73 -20.36 16.48
CA PRO A 136 -4.87 -20.95 17.37
C PRO A 136 -5.91 -21.30 17.84
N ARG A 137 -6.19 -21.69 17.97
CA ARG A 137 -7.06 -21.98 18.34
C ARG A 137 -7.26 -22.23 19.41
N VAL A 138 -7.52 -22.39 19.82
CA VAL A 138 -7.73 -22.50 20.70
C VAL A 138 -8.40 -22.97 21.24
N SER A 139 -8.57 -23.17 21.47
CA SER A 139 -9.12 -23.50 21.85
C SER A 139 -9.80 -23.80 22.47
N PRO A 140 -10.12 -24.07 22.84
CA PRO A 140 -10.80 -24.25 23.29
C PRO A 140 -11.42 -24.65 23.90
N SER A 141 -11.31 -24.51 23.81
CA SER A 141 -11.81 -24.82 24.14
C SER A 141 -12.36 -25.21 24.75
N ALA A 142 -12.32 -25.20 24.80
CA ALA A 142 -12.71 -25.52 25.10
C ALA A 142 -13.27 -25.82 25.80
N GLY A 143 -13.44 -25.69 25.83
CA GLY A 143 -13.72 -25.92 26.15
C GLY A 143 -14.39 -25.96 26.92
N TYR A 144 -14.39 -25.57 26.79
CA TYR A 144 -14.90 -25.63 27.20
C TYR A 144 -15.68 -25.92 27.55
N ALA A 145 -15.77 -25.88 27.44
CA ALA A 145 -16.35 -26.19 27.52
C ALA A 145 -16.95 -26.60 28.21
N VAL A 146 -16.71 -26.54 28.32
CA VAL A 146 -17.08 -26.92 28.77
C VAL A 146 -17.76 -26.99 29.55
N ASN A 147 -17.85 -26.64 29.59
CA ASN A 147 -18.39 -26.65 30.06
C ASN A 147 -19.24 -26.66 30.55
N CYS A 148 -19.36 -26.65 30.41
CA CYS A 148 -20.06 -26.67 30.56
C CYS A 148 -20.74 -27.26 31.05
N GLU A 149 -20.57 -27.41 31.03
CA GLU A 149 -21.08 -27.88 31.27
C GLU A 149 -21.60 -28.27 32.05
N ASN A 150 -21.68 -28.26 32.50
CA ASN A 150 -22.09 -28.40 33.10
C ASN A 150 -22.86 -28.34 33.77
N PHE A 151 -23.07 -28.20 33.87
CA PHE A 151 -23.71 -28.02 34.31
C PHE A 151 -24.47 -28.57 34.77
N SER A 152 -24.29 -28.49 34.83
CA SER A 152 -24.79 -28.95 35.04
C SER A 152 -25.22 -29.30 35.39
#